data_77631809e7e37df1b5f168ca576ccc52
#
_entry.id   77631809e7e37df1b5f168ca576ccc52
#
_cell.length_a   1.000
_cell.length_b   1.000
_cell.length_c   1.000
_cell.angle_alpha   90.00
_cell.angle_beta   90.00
_cell.angle_gamma   90.00
#
_symmetry.space_group_name_H-M   'P 1'
#
loop_
_entity.id
_entity.type
_entity.pdbx_description
1 polymer ?
#
loop_
_entity_poly.entity_id
_entity_poly.type
_entity_poly.pdbx_seq_one_letter_code
_entity_poly.pdbx_strand_id
1 'polypeptide(L)'
;SKLNNVLRTCIFVPYCLSLVLSSYIWRYVYSDVFYDIFGVPSPLGSTTWVMFGLAVISVWRDAGYCMVVYIAAIQGVSSDYYEAADLEGATRWQKFKDITFPMIAPAVTTNFTLLLAWGMKVFDYPMAATAGGPGRASETVAMLIYNNLFTYFRAGYGQAIAVVFTIAIFAVSTIVSRTLRAREVEI
;
A
#
# COMPACT_ATOMS: atom_id res chain seq x y z
N SER A 1 -22.77 -3.85 13.88
CA SER A 1 -23.09 -3.06 15.10
C SER A 1 -22.56 -1.63 14.92
N LYS A 2 -23.08 -0.66 15.70
CA LYS A 2 -22.62 0.76 15.64
C LYS A 2 -21.09 0.86 15.87
N LEU A 3 -20.55 0.04 16.78
CA LEU A 3 -19.10 -0.02 17.05
C LEU A 3 -18.30 -0.41 15.80
N ASN A 4 -18.75 -1.41 15.05
CA ASN A 4 -18.06 -1.83 13.83
C ASN A 4 -18.01 -0.71 12.77
N ASN A 5 -19.07 0.08 12.67
CA ASN A 5 -19.11 1.21 11.73
C ASN A 5 -18.13 2.31 12.18
N VAL A 6 -18.07 2.62 13.47
CA VAL A 6 -17.10 3.58 14.00
C VAL A 6 -15.66 3.11 13.75
N LEU A 7 -15.35 1.84 14.03
CA LEU A 7 -14.01 1.29 13.78
C LEU A 7 -13.64 1.35 12.29
N ARG A 8 -14.57 0.99 11.39
CA ARG A 8 -14.35 1.10 9.94
C ARG A 8 -14.06 2.54 9.53
N THR A 9 -14.83 3.50 10.06
CA THR A 9 -14.60 4.93 9.78
C THR A 9 -13.23 5.37 10.28
N CYS A 10 -12.85 5.04 11.52
CA CYS A 10 -11.55 5.41 12.09
C CYS A 10 -10.37 4.86 11.27
N ILE A 11 -10.47 3.63 10.77
CA ILE A 11 -9.41 3.01 9.94
C ILE A 11 -9.40 3.61 8.53
N PHE A 12 -10.54 4.09 8.02
CA PHE A 12 -10.64 4.68 6.69
C PHE A 12 -10.24 6.16 6.63
N VAL A 13 -10.41 6.92 7.72
CA VAL A 13 -10.12 8.36 7.79
C VAL A 13 -8.70 8.71 7.29
N PRO A 14 -7.64 7.97 7.65
CA PRO A 14 -6.29 8.23 7.14
C PRO A 14 -6.19 8.25 5.61
N TYR A 15 -6.94 7.41 4.93
CA TYR A 15 -6.96 7.35 3.46
C TYR A 15 -7.51 8.63 2.82
N CYS A 16 -8.41 9.33 3.50
CA CYS A 16 -8.97 10.61 3.04
C CYS A 16 -7.99 11.77 3.13
N LEU A 17 -6.87 11.61 3.86
CA LEU A 17 -5.85 12.64 3.97
C LEU A 17 -4.98 12.68 2.71
N SER A 18 -4.51 13.88 2.34
CA SER A 18 -3.54 13.99 1.26
C SER A 18 -2.22 13.28 1.63
N LEU A 19 -1.51 12.76 0.62
CA LEU A 19 -0.22 12.08 0.79
C LEU A 19 0.80 12.97 1.51
N VAL A 20 0.84 14.25 1.15
CA VAL A 20 1.74 15.24 1.74
C VAL A 20 1.40 15.49 3.21
N LEU A 21 0.11 15.67 3.54
CA LEU A 21 -0.34 15.85 4.92
C LEU A 21 0.00 14.64 5.79
N SER A 22 -0.27 13.44 5.30
CA SER A 22 0.10 12.20 5.99
C SER A 22 1.60 12.13 6.30
N SER A 23 2.43 12.57 5.36
CA SER A 23 3.89 12.63 5.55
C SER A 23 4.30 13.60 6.66
N TYR A 24 3.69 14.77 6.72
CA TYR A 24 3.98 15.75 7.78
C TYR A 24 3.49 15.31 9.15
N ILE A 25 2.31 14.69 9.24
CA ILE A 25 1.80 14.09 10.50
C ILE A 25 2.80 13.06 11.02
N TRP A 26 3.22 12.12 10.19
CA TRP A 26 4.15 11.08 10.61
C TRP A 26 5.57 11.58 10.87
N ARG A 27 6.00 12.63 10.15
CA ARG A 27 7.26 13.29 10.47
C ARG A 27 7.25 13.84 11.89
N TYR A 28 6.16 14.51 12.30
CA TYR A 28 5.98 14.98 13.66
C TYR A 28 5.90 13.82 14.66
N VAL A 29 5.12 12.79 14.36
CA VAL A 29 5.02 11.59 15.21
C VAL A 29 6.40 10.96 15.43
N TYR A 30 7.21 10.81 14.41
CA TYR A 30 8.54 10.19 14.54
C TYR A 30 9.57 11.10 15.23
N SER A 31 9.55 12.42 14.95
CA SER A 31 10.57 13.32 15.50
C SER A 31 10.31 13.71 16.94
N ASP A 32 9.04 13.90 17.29
CA ASP A 32 8.66 14.44 18.59
C ASP A 32 8.03 13.35 19.47
N VAL A 33 6.91 12.73 19.05
CA VAL A 33 6.16 11.80 19.88
C VAL A 33 6.95 10.51 20.18
N PHE A 34 7.59 9.91 19.19
CA PHE A 34 8.39 8.69 19.41
C PHE A 34 9.64 8.98 20.24
N TYR A 35 10.28 10.12 20.02
CA TYR A 35 11.44 10.51 20.79
C TYR A 35 11.09 10.78 22.26
N ASP A 36 10.02 11.52 22.51
CA ASP A 36 9.60 11.88 23.87
C ASP A 36 9.12 10.65 24.68
N ILE A 37 8.46 9.69 24.04
CA ILE A 37 7.92 8.52 24.73
C ILE A 37 8.96 7.40 24.88
N PHE A 38 9.73 7.11 23.84
CA PHE A 38 10.59 5.92 23.77
C PHE A 38 12.10 6.25 23.77
N GLY A 39 12.48 7.54 23.68
CA GLY A 39 13.89 7.93 23.53
C GLY A 39 14.54 7.44 22.21
N VAL A 40 13.74 6.99 21.25
CA VAL A 40 14.23 6.40 19.99
C VAL A 40 14.29 7.48 18.92
N PRO A 41 15.45 7.66 18.24
CA PRO A 41 15.56 8.64 17.16
C PRO A 41 14.64 8.29 15.98
N SER A 42 14.17 9.32 15.28
CA SER A 42 13.31 9.18 14.12
C SER A 42 13.88 8.23 13.08
N PRO A 43 13.13 7.22 12.60
CA PRO A 43 13.59 6.33 11.52
C PRO A 43 13.84 7.09 10.21
N LEU A 44 13.20 8.26 10.03
CA LEU A 44 13.39 9.09 8.84
C LEU A 44 14.78 9.75 8.77
N GLY A 45 15.50 9.84 9.90
CA GLY A 45 16.88 10.32 9.97
C GLY A 45 17.95 9.25 9.74
N SER A 46 17.58 7.98 9.58
CA SER A 46 18.49 6.86 9.41
C SER A 46 18.51 6.37 7.97
N THR A 47 19.71 6.21 7.38
CA THR A 47 19.86 5.64 6.03
C THR A 47 19.32 4.20 5.92
N THR A 48 19.35 3.45 7.02
CA THR A 48 18.89 2.06 7.07
C THR A 48 17.37 1.96 7.28
N TRP A 49 16.79 2.83 8.12
CA TRP A 49 15.41 2.70 8.56
C TRP A 49 14.44 3.61 7.83
N VAL A 50 14.92 4.57 7.03
CA VAL A 50 14.08 5.56 6.36
C VAL A 50 13.00 4.93 5.46
N MET A 51 13.35 3.90 4.69
CA MET A 51 12.38 3.22 3.82
C MET A 51 11.31 2.49 4.63
N PHE A 52 11.69 1.89 5.75
CA PHE A 52 10.72 1.26 6.65
C PHE A 52 9.77 2.31 7.27
N GLY A 53 10.32 3.45 7.72
CA GLY A 53 9.51 4.58 8.22
C GLY A 53 8.49 5.08 7.19
N LEU A 54 8.91 5.23 5.93
CA LEU A 54 8.01 5.61 4.83
C LEU A 54 6.97 4.52 4.52
N ALA A 55 7.35 3.24 4.58
CA ALA A 55 6.42 2.12 4.39
C ALA A 55 5.31 2.10 5.45
N VAL A 56 5.63 2.41 6.72
CA VAL A 56 4.63 2.52 7.79
C VAL A 56 3.61 3.63 7.49
N ILE A 57 4.04 4.77 6.96
CA ILE A 57 3.15 5.87 6.54
C ILE A 57 2.16 5.36 5.48
N SER A 58 2.69 4.67 4.46
CA SER A 58 1.88 4.10 3.37
C SER A 58 0.87 3.08 3.90
N VAL A 59 1.32 2.12 4.70
CA VAL A 59 0.45 1.07 5.28
C VAL A 59 -0.65 1.69 6.14
N TRP A 60 -0.32 2.63 7.02
CA TRP A 60 -1.29 3.31 7.88
C TRP A 60 -2.38 4.02 7.08
N ARG A 61 -1.98 4.70 6.00
CA ARG A 61 -2.93 5.41 5.15
C ARG A 61 -3.76 4.46 4.28
N ASP A 62 -3.13 3.50 3.61
CA ASP A 62 -3.77 2.71 2.56
C ASP A 62 -4.52 1.48 3.10
N ALA A 63 -4.29 1.10 4.37
CA ALA A 63 -4.99 0.00 5.04
C ALA A 63 -6.52 0.18 5.02
N GLY A 64 -7.01 1.41 5.18
CA GLY A 64 -8.44 1.72 5.15
C GLY A 64 -9.09 1.42 3.79
N TYR A 65 -8.41 1.76 2.71
CA TYR A 65 -8.84 1.43 1.36
C TYR A 65 -8.91 -0.10 1.15
N CYS A 66 -7.84 -0.81 1.48
CA CYS A 66 -7.80 -2.27 1.37
C CYS A 66 -8.90 -2.94 2.19
N MET A 67 -9.13 -2.46 3.42
CA MET A 67 -10.19 -2.96 4.29
C MET A 67 -11.58 -2.84 3.63
N VAL A 68 -11.90 -1.70 3.04
CA VAL A 68 -13.20 -1.50 2.39
C VAL A 68 -13.38 -2.43 1.19
N VAL A 69 -12.34 -2.59 0.35
CA VAL A 69 -12.39 -3.49 -0.79
C VAL A 69 -12.58 -4.95 -0.35
N TYR A 70 -11.86 -5.39 0.68
CA TYR A 70 -12.01 -6.77 1.19
C TYR A 70 -13.36 -7.00 1.86
N ILE A 71 -13.89 -6.03 2.61
CA ILE A 71 -15.22 -6.14 3.19
C ILE A 71 -16.29 -6.27 2.08
N ALA A 72 -16.18 -5.47 1.02
CA ALA A 72 -17.11 -5.54 -0.11
C ALA A 72 -17.04 -6.92 -0.81
N ALA A 73 -15.82 -7.42 -1.04
CA ALA A 73 -15.63 -8.74 -1.63
C ALA A 73 -16.20 -9.88 -0.77
N ILE A 74 -15.98 -9.85 0.55
CA ILE A 74 -16.52 -10.85 1.49
C ILE A 74 -18.04 -10.79 1.52
N GLN A 75 -18.63 -9.59 1.49
CA GLN A 75 -20.09 -9.43 1.47
C GLN A 75 -20.73 -9.91 0.16
N GLY A 76 -19.96 -10.02 -0.91
CA GLY A 76 -20.40 -10.56 -2.19
C GLY A 76 -20.46 -12.10 -2.25
N VAL A 77 -19.89 -12.79 -1.25
CA VAL A 77 -19.94 -14.26 -1.19
C VAL A 77 -21.31 -14.70 -0.70
N SER A 78 -21.99 -15.60 -1.47
CA SER A 78 -23.32 -16.11 -1.07
C SER A 78 -23.26 -16.87 0.26
N SER A 79 -24.30 -16.67 1.09
CA SER A 79 -24.47 -17.42 2.34
C SER A 79 -24.63 -18.93 2.13
N ASP A 80 -25.14 -19.34 0.99
CA ASP A 80 -25.41 -20.76 0.66
C ASP A 80 -24.16 -21.63 0.77
N TYR A 81 -22.99 -21.08 0.39
CA TYR A 81 -21.71 -21.79 0.53
C TYR A 81 -21.36 -22.06 1.99
N TYR A 82 -21.66 -21.09 2.87
CA TYR A 82 -21.38 -21.26 4.31
C TYR A 82 -22.38 -22.18 4.97
N GLU A 83 -23.65 -22.15 4.56
CA GLU A 83 -24.70 -23.03 5.07
C GLU A 83 -24.42 -24.48 4.67
N ALA A 84 -24.04 -24.74 3.41
CA ALA A 84 -23.64 -26.07 2.96
C ALA A 84 -22.44 -26.61 3.76
N ALA A 85 -21.42 -25.76 3.98
CA ALA A 85 -20.26 -26.13 4.76
C ALA A 85 -20.59 -26.39 6.25
N ASP A 86 -21.59 -25.70 6.80
CA ASP A 86 -22.07 -25.95 8.17
C ASP A 86 -22.75 -27.32 8.30
N LEU A 87 -23.51 -27.73 7.28
CA LEU A 87 -24.13 -29.05 7.24
C LEU A 87 -23.09 -30.19 7.16
N GLU A 88 -21.96 -29.93 6.50
CA GLU A 88 -20.82 -30.85 6.41
C GLU A 88 -19.92 -30.82 7.67
N GLY A 89 -20.21 -29.97 8.65
CA GLY A 89 -19.44 -29.84 9.89
C GLY A 89 -18.10 -29.13 9.74
N ALA A 90 -17.94 -28.28 8.71
CA ALA A 90 -16.71 -27.52 8.48
C ALA A 90 -16.42 -26.52 9.60
N THR A 91 -15.18 -26.49 10.07
CA THR A 91 -14.71 -25.53 11.05
C THR A 91 -14.61 -24.11 10.46
N ARG A 92 -14.55 -23.07 11.30
CA ARG A 92 -14.37 -21.68 10.85
C ARG A 92 -13.12 -21.49 10.00
N TRP A 93 -12.02 -22.19 10.33
CA TRP A 93 -10.78 -22.13 9.55
C TRP A 93 -10.92 -22.76 8.17
N GLN A 94 -11.61 -23.90 8.07
CA GLN A 94 -11.92 -24.54 6.79
C GLN A 94 -12.78 -23.63 5.92
N LYS A 95 -13.87 -23.07 6.47
CA LYS A 95 -14.69 -22.09 5.74
C LYS A 95 -13.88 -20.88 5.26
N PHE A 96 -12.99 -20.35 6.08
CA PHE A 96 -12.13 -19.24 5.66
C PHE A 96 -11.18 -19.65 4.53
N LYS A 97 -10.48 -20.80 4.67
CA LYS A 97 -9.47 -21.24 3.72
C LYS A 97 -10.05 -21.74 2.41
N ASP A 98 -11.15 -22.50 2.48
CA ASP A 98 -11.66 -23.26 1.33
C ASP A 98 -12.83 -22.54 0.63
N ILE A 99 -13.48 -21.57 1.28
CA ILE A 99 -14.58 -20.78 0.71
C ILE A 99 -14.20 -19.30 0.63
N THR A 100 -14.00 -18.63 1.78
CA THR A 100 -13.84 -17.17 1.79
C THR A 100 -12.62 -16.72 0.99
N PHE A 101 -11.45 -17.30 1.26
CA PHE A 101 -10.20 -16.86 0.64
C PHE A 101 -10.17 -17.07 -0.88
N PRO A 102 -10.59 -18.23 -1.43
CA PRO A 102 -10.70 -18.42 -2.87
C PRO A 102 -11.73 -17.47 -3.54
N MET A 103 -12.87 -17.26 -2.90
CA MET A 103 -13.93 -16.40 -3.43
C MET A 103 -13.53 -14.92 -3.49
N ILE A 104 -12.70 -14.44 -2.56
CA ILE A 104 -12.21 -13.06 -2.58
C ILE A 104 -10.88 -12.91 -3.33
N ALA A 105 -10.31 -13.97 -3.90
CA ALA A 105 -9.04 -13.93 -4.62
C ALA A 105 -8.98 -12.84 -5.72
N PRO A 106 -10.02 -12.56 -6.50
CA PRO A 106 -10.03 -11.45 -7.46
C PRO A 106 -9.82 -10.08 -6.82
N ALA A 107 -10.39 -9.87 -5.62
CA ALA A 107 -10.20 -8.62 -4.88
C ALA A 107 -8.77 -8.51 -4.33
N VAL A 108 -8.18 -9.63 -3.89
CA VAL A 108 -6.77 -9.69 -3.47
C VAL A 108 -5.84 -9.34 -4.62
N THR A 109 -6.05 -9.96 -5.79
CA THR A 109 -5.27 -9.68 -7.00
C THR A 109 -5.35 -8.22 -7.42
N THR A 110 -6.56 -7.66 -7.41
CA THR A 110 -6.80 -6.27 -7.78
C THR A 110 -6.08 -5.32 -6.83
N ASN A 111 -6.28 -5.47 -5.50
CA ASN A 111 -5.62 -4.66 -4.49
C ASN A 111 -4.09 -4.77 -4.58
N PHE A 112 -3.56 -5.99 -4.67
CA PHE A 112 -2.12 -6.20 -4.74
C PHE A 112 -1.51 -5.54 -5.98
N THR A 113 -2.14 -5.69 -7.15
CA THR A 113 -1.65 -5.08 -8.41
C THR A 113 -1.69 -3.55 -8.34
N LEU A 114 -2.76 -2.96 -7.78
CA LEU A 114 -2.87 -1.51 -7.60
C LEU A 114 -1.83 -0.98 -6.62
N LEU A 115 -1.69 -1.60 -5.45
CA LEU A 115 -0.71 -1.18 -4.44
C LEU A 115 0.73 -1.33 -4.95
N LEU A 116 1.03 -2.39 -5.70
CA LEU A 116 2.33 -2.56 -6.34
C LEU A 116 2.61 -1.42 -7.32
N ALA A 117 1.66 -1.11 -8.20
CA ALA A 117 1.82 -0.03 -9.17
C ALA A 117 1.94 1.35 -8.49
N TRP A 118 1.22 1.60 -7.41
CA TRP A 118 1.34 2.83 -6.62
C TRP A 118 2.68 2.91 -5.88
N GLY A 119 3.11 1.81 -5.25
CA GLY A 119 4.40 1.76 -4.56
C GLY A 119 5.58 1.97 -5.48
N MET A 120 5.54 1.40 -6.70
CA MET A 120 6.59 1.63 -7.69
C MET A 120 6.68 3.10 -8.13
N LYS A 121 5.56 3.81 -8.23
CA LYS A 121 5.50 5.23 -8.64
C LYS A 121 5.62 6.22 -7.49
N VAL A 122 5.86 5.76 -6.27
CA VAL A 122 5.81 6.63 -5.10
C VAL A 122 6.77 7.80 -5.22
N PHE A 123 6.23 9.01 -5.01
CA PHE A 123 6.93 10.28 -5.05
C PHE A 123 6.64 11.11 -3.81
N ASP A 124 5.35 11.22 -3.44
CA ASP A 124 4.84 12.19 -2.47
C ASP A 124 5.40 11.97 -1.07
N TYR A 125 5.37 10.72 -0.56
CA TYR A 125 5.86 10.41 0.79
C TYR A 125 7.36 10.68 0.96
N PRO A 126 8.26 10.14 0.10
CA PRO A 126 9.68 10.42 0.21
C PRO A 126 10.00 11.89 0.01
N MET A 127 9.32 12.57 -0.91
CA MET A 127 9.54 13.98 -1.17
C MET A 127 9.13 14.85 0.00
N ALA A 128 7.92 14.64 0.57
CA ALA A 128 7.41 15.47 1.65
C ALA A 128 8.05 15.16 3.01
N ALA A 129 8.35 13.89 3.30
CA ALA A 129 8.89 13.49 4.59
C ALA A 129 10.40 13.71 4.71
N THR A 130 11.17 13.46 3.64
CA THR A 130 12.64 13.37 3.72
C THR A 130 13.37 14.09 2.58
N ALA A 131 12.66 14.56 1.55
CA ALA A 131 13.25 15.09 0.30
C ALA A 131 14.31 14.14 -0.31
N GLY A 132 14.13 12.82 -0.16
CA GLY A 132 15.06 11.80 -0.64
C GLY A 132 16.18 11.44 0.34
N GLY A 133 16.31 12.16 1.49
CA GLY A 133 17.34 11.94 2.49
C GLY A 133 17.06 10.77 3.44
N PRO A 134 18.01 10.51 4.38
CA PRO A 134 19.38 11.02 4.41
C PRO A 134 20.25 10.36 3.34
N GLY A 135 21.22 11.10 2.80
CA GLY A 135 22.20 10.57 1.83
C GLY A 135 21.61 9.88 0.59
N ARG A 136 20.44 10.32 0.12
CA ARG A 136 19.65 9.73 -0.97
C ARG A 136 19.05 8.34 -0.66
N ALA A 137 19.02 7.92 0.60
CA ALA A 137 18.54 6.58 0.98
C ALA A 137 17.03 6.38 0.76
N SER A 138 16.25 7.45 0.65
CA SER A 138 14.82 7.41 0.33
C SER A 138 14.49 8.00 -1.05
N GLU A 139 15.50 8.24 -1.90
CA GLU A 139 15.25 8.72 -3.25
C GLU A 139 14.65 7.62 -4.12
N THR A 140 13.43 7.82 -4.54
CA THR A 140 12.74 6.89 -5.45
C THR A 140 13.07 7.21 -6.91
N VAL A 141 12.76 6.26 -7.83
CA VAL A 141 12.94 6.50 -9.27
C VAL A 141 12.12 7.69 -9.75
N ALA A 142 10.92 7.88 -9.22
CA ALA A 142 10.08 9.05 -9.54
C ALA A 142 10.75 10.36 -9.11
N MET A 143 11.39 10.39 -7.93
CA MET A 143 12.18 11.54 -7.49
C MET A 143 13.43 11.76 -8.33
N LEU A 144 14.10 10.68 -8.75
CA LEU A 144 15.26 10.77 -9.64
C LEU A 144 14.87 11.41 -11.00
N ILE A 145 13.72 11.02 -11.54
CA ILE A 145 13.17 11.63 -12.75
C ILE A 145 12.91 13.12 -12.52
N TYR A 146 12.20 13.45 -11.45
CA TYR A 146 11.88 14.83 -11.08
C TYR A 146 13.15 15.69 -10.92
N ASN A 147 14.14 15.21 -10.19
CA ASN A 147 15.39 15.92 -9.94
C ASN A 147 16.17 16.16 -11.26
N ASN A 148 16.20 15.18 -12.17
CA ASN A 148 16.87 15.37 -13.46
C ASN A 148 16.14 16.37 -14.35
N LEU A 149 14.80 16.39 -14.34
CA LEU A 149 14.02 17.32 -15.15
C LEU A 149 14.09 18.76 -14.62
N PHE A 150 13.90 18.94 -13.32
CA PHE A 150 13.63 20.26 -12.72
C PHE A 150 14.77 20.82 -11.89
N THR A 151 15.60 19.97 -11.25
CA THR A 151 16.69 20.43 -10.40
C THR A 151 18.03 20.49 -11.15
N TYR A 152 18.33 19.45 -11.93
CA TYR A 152 19.61 19.34 -12.64
C TYR A 152 19.52 19.82 -14.11
N PHE A 153 18.33 20.15 -14.60
CA PHE A 153 18.07 20.61 -15.98
C PHE A 153 18.60 19.64 -17.04
N ARG A 154 18.59 18.32 -16.75
CA ARG A 154 19.01 17.24 -17.65
C ARG A 154 17.78 16.58 -18.28
N ALA A 155 16.97 17.36 -18.99
CA ALA A 155 15.66 16.93 -19.46
C ALA A 155 15.70 15.64 -20.30
N GLY A 156 16.66 15.52 -21.23
CA GLY A 156 16.80 14.31 -22.04
C GLY A 156 17.10 13.05 -21.23
N TYR A 157 17.96 13.15 -20.22
CA TYR A 157 18.27 12.04 -19.34
C TYR A 157 17.08 11.68 -18.42
N GLY A 158 16.42 12.68 -17.82
CA GLY A 158 15.23 12.47 -17.00
C GLY A 158 14.11 11.79 -17.80
N GLN A 159 13.90 12.22 -19.04
CA GLN A 159 12.89 11.63 -19.92
C GLN A 159 13.24 10.19 -20.32
N ALA A 160 14.50 9.88 -20.57
CA ALA A 160 14.94 8.52 -20.86
C ALA A 160 14.67 7.57 -19.68
N ILE A 161 14.98 8.01 -18.44
CA ILE A 161 14.64 7.25 -17.24
C ILE A 161 13.12 7.05 -17.12
N ALA A 162 12.32 8.09 -17.37
CA ALA A 162 10.86 8.01 -17.28
C ALA A 162 10.27 6.97 -18.25
N VAL A 163 10.76 6.91 -19.49
CA VAL A 163 10.31 5.93 -20.49
C VAL A 163 10.67 4.51 -20.04
N VAL A 164 11.92 4.26 -19.67
CA VAL A 164 12.36 2.94 -19.20
C VAL A 164 11.57 2.51 -17.95
N PHE A 165 11.38 3.43 -17.02
CA PHE A 165 10.63 3.17 -15.79
C PHE A 165 9.16 2.84 -16.06
N THR A 166 8.52 3.56 -16.98
CA THR A 166 7.13 3.28 -17.39
C THR A 166 6.99 1.87 -17.98
N ILE A 167 7.93 1.48 -18.86
CA ILE A 167 7.97 0.12 -19.42
C ILE A 167 8.15 -0.92 -18.32
N ALA A 168 9.06 -0.67 -17.37
CA ALA A 168 9.31 -1.57 -16.25
C ALA A 168 8.06 -1.74 -15.37
N ILE A 169 7.38 -0.64 -15.01
CA ILE A 169 6.12 -0.71 -14.21
C ILE A 169 5.07 -1.52 -14.97
N PHE A 170 4.88 -1.24 -16.26
CA PHE A 170 3.90 -1.95 -17.08
C PHE A 170 4.21 -3.46 -17.15
N ALA A 171 5.46 -3.82 -17.39
CA ALA A 171 5.91 -5.22 -17.46
C ALA A 171 5.69 -5.93 -16.12
N VAL A 172 6.17 -5.36 -15.01
CA VAL A 172 6.03 -5.95 -13.67
C VAL A 172 4.56 -6.08 -13.28
N SER A 173 3.75 -5.02 -13.45
CA SER A 173 2.33 -5.04 -13.10
C SER A 173 1.55 -6.07 -13.94
N THR A 174 1.89 -6.20 -15.22
CA THR A 174 1.24 -7.18 -16.12
C THR A 174 1.62 -8.61 -15.73
N ILE A 175 2.89 -8.89 -15.48
CA ILE A 175 3.37 -10.22 -15.08
C ILE A 175 2.70 -10.63 -13.76
N VAL A 176 2.74 -9.75 -12.75
CA VAL A 176 2.16 -10.01 -11.44
C VAL A 176 0.65 -10.23 -11.54
N SER A 177 -0.07 -9.35 -12.24
CA SER A 177 -1.51 -9.48 -12.43
C SER A 177 -1.88 -10.79 -13.13
N ARG A 178 -1.18 -11.17 -14.20
CA ARG A 178 -1.41 -12.44 -14.91
C ARG A 178 -1.13 -13.66 -14.02
N THR A 179 -0.03 -13.63 -13.26
CA THR A 179 0.35 -14.74 -12.38
C THR A 179 -0.65 -14.93 -11.24
N LEU A 180 -1.18 -13.85 -10.68
CA LEU A 180 -2.19 -13.92 -9.63
C LEU A 180 -3.54 -14.37 -10.17
N ARG A 181 -3.99 -13.80 -11.30
CA ARG A 181 -5.26 -14.21 -11.96
C ARG A 181 -5.27 -15.67 -12.36
N ALA A 182 -4.13 -16.23 -12.78
CA ALA A 182 -4.04 -17.66 -13.11
C ALA A 182 -4.28 -18.59 -11.90
N ARG A 183 -4.34 -18.05 -10.68
CA ARG A 183 -4.63 -18.78 -9.44
C ARG A 183 -6.04 -18.52 -8.91
N GLU A 184 -6.81 -17.68 -9.58
CA GLU A 184 -8.21 -17.41 -9.23
C GLU A 184 -9.07 -18.60 -9.66
N VAL A 185 -10.05 -18.92 -8.84
CA VAL A 185 -11.05 -19.95 -9.18
C VAL A 185 -12.06 -19.29 -10.11
N GLU A 186 -12.22 -19.82 -11.31
CA GLU A 186 -13.33 -19.45 -12.19
C GLU A 186 -14.63 -19.97 -11.54
N ILE A 187 -15.52 -19.06 -11.22
CA ILE A 187 -16.84 -19.33 -10.59
C ILE A 187 -17.93 -19.14 -11.64
#